data_8e5cf1bcb3b0a72a36986a5b7543e282
#
_entry.id   8e5cf1bcb3b0a72a36986a5b7543e282
#
_cell.length_a   1.000
_cell.length_b   1.000
_cell.length_c   1.000
_cell.angle_alpha   90.00
_cell.angle_beta   90.00
_cell.angle_gamma   90.00
#
_symmetry.space_group_name_H-M   'P 1'
#
loop_
_entity.id
_entity.type
_entity.pdbx_description
1 polymer ?
#
loop_
_entity_poly.entity_id
_entity_poly.type
_entity_poly.pdbx_seq_one_letter_code
_entity_poly.pdbx_strand_id
1 'polypeptide(L)'
;MRLLRGVYEGPGSHGILRVAASMKGVHAVLRALPGEGYFPALYGARERTGEAAPVSLSPLSERAEDSWGPGNLARDLSSVVRRHPETEAVILARSEAALLSDEEIPEVSFPEEGGRAPKLVTCNWENPGVGEVEAADLALEDLVRAHARGRRERSPSPTANLFGPPVFGPGAAAEYAEAERLLAMVGVGVNTRVPLGASVGDLGRLSGAWVNVLLYREVGESATLYLQDEFGMQRVTTPMVGAAGTGAALRTIGELCHLDPKKVQQAVWAELARTAKLPWYARLYRPETFRERRVAIFGDFTYPLGLGYALSREVGLEVAACGTYLGHLERDFLFHAHTFTDEAFVEDDPEEVAARIEASDPDLVVGTHLEEGVADSLGVPFLPLCPPVVRSTFVQRPLMGYTGSSVLADALDGGLGLMEVEPEPVEAAGMPWTGEAREELAQTPPFLRGRARRLAEDRARELGSTEVTREIFLGSRR
;
A
#
# COMPACT_ATOMS: atom_id res chain seq x y z
N MET A 1 23.12 -7.07 -26.03
CA MET A 1 22.67 -6.06 -25.08
C MET A 1 21.18 -5.85 -25.34
N ARG A 2 20.33 -6.33 -24.46
CA ARG A 2 18.87 -6.21 -24.56
C ARG A 2 18.52 -4.86 -23.94
N LEU A 3 17.80 -4.01 -24.66
CA LEU A 3 17.31 -2.75 -24.12
C LEU A 3 16.02 -3.06 -23.35
N LEU A 4 16.03 -2.93 -22.03
CA LEU A 4 14.83 -2.99 -21.22
C LEU A 4 13.93 -1.79 -21.54
N ARG A 5 12.65 -2.03 -21.80
CA ARG A 5 11.67 -0.98 -22.10
C ARG A 5 11.11 -0.31 -20.84
N GLY A 6 11.38 -0.88 -19.66
CA GLY A 6 10.97 -0.36 -18.37
C GLY A 6 11.67 -1.12 -17.25
N VAL A 7 11.64 -0.56 -16.07
CA VAL A 7 12.14 -1.18 -14.83
C VAL A 7 11.13 -0.90 -13.71
N TYR A 8 10.97 -1.84 -12.80
CA TYR A 8 10.05 -1.71 -11.67
C TYR A 8 10.60 -0.78 -10.59
N GLU A 9 11.90 -0.80 -10.39
CA GLU A 9 12.57 0.03 -9.39
C GLU A 9 13.85 0.66 -9.93
N GLY A 10 14.29 1.74 -9.29
CA GLY A 10 15.55 2.41 -9.56
C GLY A 10 16.72 1.79 -8.78
N PRO A 11 17.93 2.38 -8.92
CA PRO A 11 19.09 1.99 -8.13
C PRO A 11 18.90 2.31 -6.64
N GLY A 12 19.60 1.59 -5.77
CA GLY A 12 19.48 1.72 -4.31
C GLY A 12 19.67 3.13 -3.76
N SER A 13 20.50 3.96 -4.40
CA SER A 13 20.64 5.36 -4.03
C SER A 13 19.31 6.14 -4.05
N HIS A 14 18.39 5.80 -4.96
CA HIS A 14 17.07 6.43 -5.02
C HIS A 14 16.22 6.11 -3.78
N GLY A 15 16.30 4.89 -3.26
CA GLY A 15 15.61 4.49 -2.04
C GLY A 15 16.04 5.31 -0.81
N ILE A 16 17.36 5.54 -0.67
CA ILE A 16 17.88 6.43 0.38
C ILE A 16 17.29 7.83 0.26
N LEU A 17 17.27 8.37 -0.97
CA LEU A 17 16.76 9.71 -1.23
C LEU A 17 15.27 9.84 -0.93
N ARG A 18 14.48 8.78 -1.19
CA ARG A 18 13.06 8.73 -0.81
C ARG A 18 12.86 8.81 0.70
N VAL A 19 13.63 8.06 1.46
CA VAL A 19 13.56 8.11 2.94
C VAL A 19 13.96 9.49 3.45
N ALA A 20 15.06 10.06 2.96
CA ALA A 20 15.48 11.41 3.34
C ALA A 20 14.41 12.47 3.00
N ALA A 21 13.84 12.40 1.80
CA ALA A 21 12.78 13.31 1.36
C ALA A 21 11.48 13.16 2.16
N SER A 22 11.25 12.00 2.79
CA SER A 22 10.08 11.74 3.63
C SER A 22 10.18 12.34 5.02
N MET A 23 11.39 12.64 5.50
CA MET A 23 11.64 12.99 6.88
C MET A 23 12.05 14.46 7.05
N LYS A 24 11.70 15.05 8.19
CA LYS A 24 12.12 16.39 8.57
C LYS A 24 13.49 16.34 9.28
N GLY A 25 14.35 17.27 8.93
CA GLY A 25 15.70 17.35 9.52
C GLY A 25 16.69 16.32 8.98
N VAL A 26 16.31 15.52 7.97
CA VAL A 26 17.22 14.60 7.26
C VAL A 26 17.61 15.22 5.93
N HIS A 27 18.91 15.29 5.64
CA HIS A 27 19.44 15.78 4.38
C HIS A 27 20.30 14.68 3.73
N ALA A 28 20.01 14.33 2.49
CA ALA A 28 20.80 13.36 1.76
C ALA A 28 21.95 14.01 0.99
N VAL A 29 23.11 13.38 1.03
CA VAL A 29 24.23 13.71 0.14
C VAL A 29 24.41 12.55 -0.83
N LEU A 30 24.16 12.81 -2.11
CA LEU A 30 24.35 11.82 -3.15
C LEU A 30 25.76 11.90 -3.72
N ARG A 31 26.57 10.90 -3.44
CA ARG A 31 27.89 10.70 -4.07
C ARG A 31 27.70 9.97 -5.39
N ALA A 32 27.87 10.65 -6.53
CA ALA A 32 27.48 10.13 -7.82
C ALA A 32 28.22 10.80 -8.97
N LEU A 33 28.17 10.22 -10.16
CA LEU A 33 28.61 10.89 -11.39
C LEU A 33 27.68 12.06 -11.74
N PRO A 34 28.19 13.08 -12.44
CA PRO A 34 27.37 14.17 -12.95
C PRO A 34 26.18 13.64 -13.79
N GLY A 35 24.97 14.03 -13.41
CA GLY A 35 23.72 13.61 -14.08
C GLY A 35 22.92 12.53 -13.37
N GLU A 36 23.51 11.65 -12.59
CA GLU A 36 22.78 10.60 -11.83
C GLU A 36 21.80 11.19 -10.79
N GLY A 37 22.04 12.40 -10.29
CA GLY A 37 21.14 13.10 -9.36
C GLY A 37 19.91 13.76 -10.01
N TYR A 38 19.75 13.73 -11.33
CA TYR A 38 18.68 14.45 -12.01
C TYR A 38 17.29 13.89 -11.71
N PHE A 39 17.11 12.58 -11.86
CA PHE A 39 15.81 11.94 -11.65
C PHE A 39 15.32 12.04 -10.20
N PRO A 40 16.13 11.69 -9.18
CA PRO A 40 15.73 11.83 -7.78
C PRO A 40 15.33 13.26 -7.41
N ALA A 41 16.06 14.26 -7.89
CA ALA A 41 15.74 15.65 -7.65
C ALA A 41 14.42 16.07 -8.31
N LEU A 42 14.14 15.60 -9.53
CA LEU A 42 12.90 15.88 -10.24
C LEU A 42 11.69 15.26 -9.56
N TYR A 43 11.78 14.00 -9.13
CA TYR A 43 10.71 13.34 -8.40
C TYR A 43 10.47 14.00 -7.05
N GLY A 44 11.53 14.32 -6.30
CA GLY A 44 11.45 15.02 -5.04
C GLY A 44 10.75 16.38 -5.14
N ALA A 45 11.00 17.12 -6.22
CA ALA A 45 10.34 18.40 -6.47
C ALA A 45 8.84 18.26 -6.83
N ARG A 46 8.43 17.15 -7.45
CA ARG A 46 7.01 16.93 -7.84
C ARG A 46 6.10 16.62 -6.67
N GLU A 47 6.60 15.92 -5.67
CA GLU A 47 5.75 15.46 -4.54
C GLU A 47 5.79 16.39 -3.33
N ARG A 48 6.82 17.20 -3.23
CA ARG A 48 6.91 18.23 -2.21
C ARG A 48 6.35 19.52 -2.78
N THR A 49 5.21 19.93 -2.31
CA THR A 49 4.48 21.13 -2.72
C THR A 49 5.35 22.40 -2.64
N GLY A 50 6.22 22.61 -3.64
CA GLY A 50 7.06 23.81 -3.76
C GLY A 50 8.34 23.84 -2.92
N GLU A 51 8.63 22.84 -2.10
CA GLU A 51 9.89 22.75 -1.36
C GLU A 51 10.92 21.93 -2.15
N ALA A 52 12.19 22.40 -2.14
CA ALA A 52 13.29 21.63 -2.72
C ALA A 52 13.49 20.30 -1.97
N ALA A 53 13.82 19.24 -2.71
CA ALA A 53 14.21 17.99 -2.07
C ALA A 53 15.46 18.22 -1.19
N PRO A 54 15.55 17.63 0.00
CA PRO A 54 16.69 17.77 0.89
C PRO A 54 17.87 16.90 0.42
N VAL A 55 18.36 17.18 -0.79
CA VAL A 55 19.39 16.42 -1.48
C VAL A 55 20.47 17.36 -1.99
N SER A 56 21.72 17.06 -1.70
CA SER A 56 22.90 17.72 -2.26
C SER A 56 23.73 16.70 -3.04
N LEU A 57 24.27 17.12 -4.18
CA LEU A 57 25.16 16.30 -4.99
C LEU A 57 26.61 16.51 -4.56
N SER A 58 27.36 15.43 -4.33
CA SER A 58 28.79 15.39 -4.19
C SER A 58 29.36 14.63 -5.40
N PRO A 59 29.82 15.33 -6.47
CA PRO A 59 30.16 14.68 -7.72
C PRO A 59 31.44 13.87 -7.61
N LEU A 60 31.42 12.66 -8.20
CA LEU A 60 32.63 11.94 -8.56
C LEU A 60 33.28 12.63 -9.75
N SER A 61 34.61 12.75 -9.74
CA SER A 61 35.30 13.30 -10.90
C SER A 61 35.65 12.20 -11.90
N GLU A 62 35.51 12.52 -13.18
CA GLU A 62 35.93 11.65 -14.28
C GLU A 62 37.47 11.57 -14.44
N ARG A 63 38.22 12.49 -13.79
CA ARG A 63 39.68 12.52 -13.81
C ARG A 63 40.23 12.02 -12.51
N ALA A 64 40.83 10.84 -12.54
CA ALA A 64 41.43 10.16 -11.38
C ALA A 64 42.49 11.02 -10.61
N GLU A 65 43.03 12.05 -11.23
CA GLU A 65 44.09 12.86 -10.62
C GLU A 65 43.60 14.02 -9.73
N ASP A 66 42.33 14.48 -9.92
CA ASP A 66 41.89 15.73 -9.25
C ASP A 66 40.85 15.55 -8.14
N SER A 67 40.22 14.39 -7.99
CA SER A 67 38.95 14.34 -7.22
C SER A 67 38.62 13.05 -6.48
N TRP A 68 39.39 12.00 -6.62
CA TRP A 68 39.14 10.73 -5.90
C TRP A 68 39.80 10.74 -4.51
N GLY A 69 39.60 11.78 -3.75
CA GLY A 69 40.13 11.88 -2.43
C GLY A 69 39.05 12.09 -1.38
N PRO A 70 39.18 11.48 -0.19
CA PRO A 70 38.22 11.66 0.91
C PRO A 70 37.99 13.13 1.30
N GLY A 71 38.94 14.03 0.95
CA GLY A 71 38.85 15.44 1.26
C GLY A 71 37.74 16.22 0.58
N ASN A 72 37.26 15.81 -0.62
CA ASN A 72 36.16 16.48 -1.32
C ASN A 72 34.82 16.07 -0.70
N LEU A 73 34.62 14.79 -0.42
CA LEU A 73 33.40 14.29 0.23
C LEU A 73 33.25 14.90 1.64
N ALA A 74 34.31 14.94 2.45
CA ALA A 74 34.27 15.54 3.77
C ALA A 74 33.88 17.02 3.73
N ARG A 75 34.44 17.78 2.78
CA ARG A 75 34.08 19.18 2.55
C ARG A 75 32.64 19.36 2.14
N ASP A 76 32.14 18.51 1.24
CA ASP A 76 30.78 18.57 0.73
C ASP A 76 29.79 18.25 1.83
N LEU A 77 30.01 17.18 2.62
CA LEU A 77 29.21 16.83 3.79
C LEU A 77 29.16 18.00 4.79
N SER A 78 30.32 18.58 5.14
CA SER A 78 30.38 19.71 6.06
C SER A 78 29.70 20.97 5.51
N SER A 79 29.70 21.15 4.20
CA SER A 79 29.06 22.31 3.54
C SER A 79 27.52 22.22 3.59
N VAL A 80 26.96 21.00 3.62
CA VAL A 80 25.50 20.80 3.71
C VAL A 80 24.97 21.37 5.01
N VAL A 81 25.56 21.01 6.15
CA VAL A 81 25.12 21.48 7.48
C VAL A 81 25.21 23.01 7.58
N ARG A 82 26.26 23.62 7.00
CA ARG A 82 26.37 25.09 6.97
C ARG A 82 25.30 25.77 6.12
N ARG A 83 24.86 25.14 5.04
CA ARG A 83 23.82 25.68 4.13
C ARG A 83 22.40 25.37 4.61
N HIS A 84 22.25 24.33 5.38
CA HIS A 84 21.00 23.79 5.88
C HIS A 84 21.09 23.58 7.39
N PRO A 85 21.06 24.64 8.19
CA PRO A 85 21.25 24.58 9.66
C PRO A 85 20.13 23.81 10.37
N GLU A 86 18.98 23.61 9.72
CA GLU A 86 17.87 22.78 10.20
C GLU A 86 18.17 21.27 10.16
N THR A 87 19.30 20.85 9.55
CA THR A 87 19.67 19.44 9.40
C THR A 87 20.07 18.84 10.74
N GLU A 88 19.39 17.77 11.15
CA GLU A 88 19.72 16.98 12.34
C GLU A 88 20.42 15.65 12.02
N ALA A 89 20.26 15.15 10.78
CA ALA A 89 20.95 13.97 10.27
C ALA A 89 21.34 14.18 8.80
N VAL A 90 22.56 13.80 8.45
CA VAL A 90 23.03 13.73 7.07
C VAL A 90 23.12 12.26 6.69
N ILE A 91 22.42 11.83 5.65
CA ILE A 91 22.51 10.47 5.14
C ILE A 91 23.33 10.47 3.83
N LEU A 92 24.36 9.61 3.78
CA LEU A 92 25.19 9.46 2.60
C LEU A 92 24.60 8.40 1.69
N ALA A 93 24.15 8.83 0.51
CA ALA A 93 23.74 7.96 -0.59
C ALA A 93 24.89 7.84 -1.59
N ARG A 94 25.27 6.63 -1.93
CA ARG A 94 26.29 6.35 -2.96
C ARG A 94 25.61 5.74 -4.19
N SER A 95 25.88 6.28 -5.36
CA SER A 95 25.47 5.65 -6.61
C SER A 95 26.27 4.37 -6.86
N GLU A 96 25.82 3.55 -7.81
CA GLU A 96 26.55 2.34 -8.21
C GLU A 96 28.01 2.67 -8.62
N ALA A 97 28.21 3.77 -9.35
CA ALA A 97 29.56 4.23 -9.70
C ALA A 97 30.38 4.57 -8.47
N ALA A 98 29.78 5.18 -7.45
CA ALA A 98 30.47 5.50 -6.20
C ALA A 98 30.76 4.24 -5.36
N LEU A 99 29.90 3.24 -5.39
CA LEU A 99 30.13 1.93 -4.73
C LEU A 99 31.30 1.18 -5.40
N LEU A 100 31.35 1.21 -6.72
CA LEU A 100 32.42 0.56 -7.49
C LEU A 100 33.77 1.30 -7.41
N SER A 101 33.79 2.56 -6.96
CA SER A 101 35.03 3.35 -6.86
C SER A 101 35.89 2.98 -5.65
N ASP A 102 35.38 2.15 -4.74
CA ASP A 102 36.06 1.75 -3.48
C ASP A 102 36.55 2.94 -2.63
N GLU A 103 35.83 4.07 -2.73
CA GLU A 103 36.17 5.31 -2.01
C GLU A 103 35.88 5.14 -0.50
N GLU A 104 36.91 5.40 0.33
CA GLU A 104 36.76 5.41 1.79
C GLU A 104 35.83 6.56 2.23
N ILE A 105 34.90 6.26 3.14
CA ILE A 105 34.03 7.26 3.73
C ILE A 105 34.84 8.02 4.80
N PRO A 106 35.01 9.35 4.66
CA PRO A 106 35.81 10.12 5.61
C PRO A 106 35.08 10.25 6.96
N GLU A 107 35.84 10.24 8.03
CA GLU A 107 35.33 10.69 9.32
C GLU A 107 35.03 12.19 9.26
N VAL A 108 33.78 12.57 9.50
CA VAL A 108 33.35 13.98 9.52
C VAL A 108 32.73 14.31 10.86
N SER A 109 33.23 15.38 11.45
CA SER A 109 32.61 15.99 12.63
C SER A 109 31.85 17.23 12.21
N PHE A 110 30.57 17.29 12.52
CA PHE A 110 29.77 18.47 12.26
C PHE A 110 29.81 19.47 13.41
N PRO A 111 29.75 20.78 13.14
CA PRO A 111 29.65 21.78 14.20
C PRO A 111 28.39 21.61 15.04
N GLU A 112 28.49 21.82 16.33
CA GLU A 112 27.32 21.88 17.19
C GLU A 112 26.59 23.20 16.99
N GLU A 113 25.34 23.14 16.53
CA GLU A 113 24.42 24.26 16.53
C GLU A 113 23.24 23.96 17.46
N GLY A 114 22.90 24.89 18.33
CA GLY A 114 21.82 24.72 19.30
C GLY A 114 21.99 23.57 20.29
N GLY A 115 23.27 23.15 20.55
CA GLY A 115 23.59 22.09 21.53
C GLY A 115 23.45 20.66 20.97
N ARG A 116 23.36 20.48 19.66
CA ARG A 116 23.37 19.17 18.97
C ARG A 116 24.17 19.27 17.68
N ALA A 117 25.10 18.31 17.49
CA ALA A 117 25.71 18.08 16.20
C ALA A 117 24.83 17.10 15.36
N PRO A 118 24.61 17.39 14.08
CA PRO A 118 24.02 16.40 13.17
C PRO A 118 24.82 15.10 13.18
N LYS A 119 24.16 13.98 12.93
CA LYS A 119 24.83 12.70 12.76
C LYS A 119 24.98 12.37 11.27
N LEU A 120 26.17 11.87 10.90
CA LEU A 120 26.35 11.21 9.63
C LEU A 120 25.81 9.78 9.75
N VAL A 121 24.90 9.41 8.86
CA VAL A 121 24.38 8.06 8.70
C VAL A 121 24.89 7.53 7.37
N THR A 122 25.64 6.45 7.44
CA THR A 122 26.18 5.79 6.26
C THR A 122 25.44 4.47 6.07
N CYS A 123 24.85 4.30 4.91
CA CYS A 123 24.23 3.03 4.56
C CYS A 123 25.32 2.06 4.14
N ASN A 124 25.56 1.04 4.95
CA ASN A 124 26.72 0.16 4.83
C ASN A 124 26.45 -1.12 4.02
N TRP A 125 25.67 -1.05 2.95
CA TRP A 125 25.66 -2.16 2.00
C TRP A 125 26.76 -1.93 0.93
N GLU A 126 27.55 -2.96 0.71
CA GLU A 126 28.66 -2.94 -0.25
C GLU A 126 28.22 -3.48 -1.62
N ASN A 127 27.00 -4.04 -1.72
CA ASN A 127 26.51 -4.64 -2.94
C ASN A 127 25.86 -3.60 -3.87
N PRO A 128 26.41 -3.34 -5.05
CA PRO A 128 25.81 -2.43 -6.03
C PRO A 128 24.48 -2.94 -6.63
N GLY A 129 24.12 -4.20 -6.39
CA GLY A 129 22.86 -4.78 -6.86
C GLY A 129 21.65 -4.61 -5.92
N VAL A 130 21.79 -3.81 -4.85
CA VAL A 130 20.65 -3.51 -3.97
C VAL A 130 19.67 -2.58 -4.68
N GLY A 131 18.42 -3.00 -4.80
CA GLY A 131 17.35 -2.24 -5.45
C GLY A 131 16.87 -1.04 -4.62
N GLU A 132 16.02 -0.22 -5.22
CA GLU A 132 15.53 1.02 -4.61
C GLU A 132 14.71 0.75 -3.33
N VAL A 133 13.86 -0.27 -3.34
CA VAL A 133 12.97 -0.57 -2.22
C VAL A 133 13.74 -1.16 -1.04
N GLU A 134 14.62 -2.12 -1.30
CA GLU A 134 15.50 -2.70 -0.28
C GLU A 134 16.39 -1.65 0.36
N ALA A 135 16.98 -0.77 -0.46
CA ALA A 135 17.82 0.32 0.03
C ALA A 135 17.04 1.33 0.88
N ALA A 136 15.77 1.58 0.58
CA ALA A 136 14.92 2.41 1.41
C ALA A 136 14.66 1.79 2.79
N ASP A 137 14.42 0.47 2.86
CA ASP A 137 14.22 -0.25 4.11
C ASP A 137 15.48 -0.22 4.99
N LEU A 138 16.63 -0.53 4.40
CA LEU A 138 17.93 -0.50 5.09
C LEU A 138 18.31 0.92 5.56
N ALA A 139 18.06 1.93 4.72
CA ALA A 139 18.34 3.34 5.09
C ALA A 139 17.47 3.81 6.26
N LEU A 140 16.21 3.37 6.30
CA LEU A 140 15.32 3.66 7.42
C LEU A 140 15.80 2.95 8.70
N GLU A 141 16.25 1.71 8.60
CA GLU A 141 16.86 0.99 9.74
C GLU A 141 18.07 1.74 10.28
N ASP A 142 19.00 2.16 9.42
CA ASP A 142 20.22 2.88 9.83
C ASP A 142 19.88 4.20 10.52
N LEU A 143 18.90 4.95 10.03
CA LEU A 143 18.41 6.16 10.69
C LEU A 143 17.78 5.84 12.05
N VAL A 144 17.00 4.79 12.17
CA VAL A 144 16.39 4.36 13.44
C VAL A 144 17.49 3.92 14.41
N ARG A 145 18.46 3.11 14.00
CA ARG A 145 19.61 2.70 14.83
C ARG A 145 20.42 3.89 15.34
N ALA A 146 20.66 4.87 14.48
CA ALA A 146 21.42 6.05 14.82
C ALA A 146 20.71 6.94 15.86
N HIS A 147 19.38 6.94 15.91
CA HIS A 147 18.60 7.92 16.66
C HIS A 147 17.65 7.34 17.70
N ALA A 148 17.25 6.06 17.63
CA ALA A 148 16.47 5.40 18.67
C ALA A 148 17.33 5.29 19.94
N ARG A 149 16.97 6.10 20.94
CA ARG A 149 17.73 6.20 22.18
C ARG A 149 17.06 5.41 23.28
N GLY A 150 17.68 4.34 23.74
CA GLY A 150 17.30 3.62 24.94
C GLY A 150 15.82 3.27 25.07
N ARG A 151 15.50 2.30 25.90
CA ARG A 151 14.10 1.93 26.17
C ARG A 151 13.40 3.07 26.90
N ARG A 152 12.37 3.64 26.30
CA ARG A 152 11.50 4.62 26.95
C ARG A 152 10.40 3.93 27.74
N GLU A 153 9.90 4.60 28.74
CA GLU A 153 8.66 4.22 29.38
C GLU A 153 7.51 4.29 28.38
N ARG A 154 6.68 3.25 28.35
CA ARG A 154 5.51 3.20 27.46
C ARG A 154 4.54 4.34 27.79
N SER A 155 3.91 4.87 26.75
CA SER A 155 2.83 5.84 26.93
C SER A 155 1.74 5.28 27.89
N PRO A 156 1.12 6.13 28.72
CA PRO A 156 0.08 5.70 29.67
C PRO A 156 -1.13 5.06 28.99
N SER A 157 -1.45 5.49 27.79
CA SER A 157 -2.48 4.91 26.94
C SER A 157 -1.84 4.21 25.75
N PRO A 158 -2.47 3.17 25.20
CA PRO A 158 -1.94 2.45 24.04
C PRO A 158 -1.68 3.37 22.85
N THR A 159 -0.48 3.27 22.30
CA THR A 159 -0.08 3.98 21.08
C THR A 159 0.67 3.05 20.13
N ALA A 160 0.58 3.35 18.84
CA ALA A 160 1.28 2.63 17.78
C ALA A 160 2.23 3.55 17.04
N ASN A 161 3.38 3.03 16.60
CA ASN A 161 4.14 3.59 15.50
C ASN A 161 3.57 3.04 14.19
N LEU A 162 3.39 3.90 13.19
CA LEU A 162 2.95 3.51 11.86
C LEU A 162 4.15 3.53 10.90
N PHE A 163 4.54 2.37 10.40
CA PHE A 163 5.54 2.23 9.34
C PHE A 163 4.81 2.04 8.01
N GLY A 164 5.02 2.96 7.09
CA GLY A 164 4.29 2.99 5.83
C GLY A 164 5.16 3.50 4.68
N PRO A 165 4.56 3.69 3.50
CA PRO A 165 5.33 4.08 2.33
C PRO A 165 6.00 5.45 2.53
N PRO A 166 7.25 5.62 2.00
CA PRO A 166 7.88 6.92 1.91
C PRO A 166 7.18 7.82 0.89
N VAL A 167 7.67 9.04 0.67
CA VAL A 167 7.26 9.86 -0.49
C VAL A 167 7.35 9.05 -1.78
N PHE A 168 6.51 9.36 -2.76
CA PHE A 168 6.32 8.64 -4.03
C PHE A 168 5.53 7.33 -3.96
N GLY A 169 5.13 6.89 -2.77
CA GLY A 169 4.12 5.83 -2.65
C GLY A 169 2.74 6.37 -3.04
N PRO A 170 2.04 5.78 -4.05
CA PRO A 170 0.70 6.19 -4.38
C PRO A 170 -0.20 6.12 -3.15
N GLY A 171 -0.93 7.20 -2.86
CA GLY A 171 -1.86 7.21 -1.73
C GLY A 171 -1.23 7.25 -0.34
N ALA A 172 0.10 7.37 -0.19
CA ALA A 172 0.77 7.28 1.10
C ALA A 172 0.11 8.11 2.21
N ALA A 173 -0.19 9.39 1.96
CA ALA A 173 -0.86 10.24 2.94
C ALA A 173 -2.27 9.75 3.31
N ALA A 174 -3.01 9.22 2.34
CA ALA A 174 -4.36 8.67 2.55
C ALA A 174 -4.32 7.34 3.34
N GLU A 175 -3.31 6.50 3.08
CA GLU A 175 -3.08 5.25 3.83
C GLU A 175 -2.82 5.53 5.31
N TYR A 176 -1.91 6.46 5.61
CA TYR A 176 -1.67 6.86 7.00
C TYR A 176 -2.92 7.44 7.65
N ALA A 177 -3.67 8.29 6.96
CA ALA A 177 -4.88 8.89 7.51
C ALA A 177 -5.97 7.85 7.82
N GLU A 178 -6.16 6.86 6.94
CA GLU A 178 -7.12 5.77 7.19
C GLU A 178 -6.65 4.88 8.34
N ALA A 179 -5.36 4.52 8.40
CA ALA A 179 -4.81 3.75 9.50
C ALA A 179 -4.98 4.47 10.85
N GLU A 180 -4.71 5.77 10.91
CA GLU A 180 -4.92 6.58 12.11
C GLU A 180 -6.39 6.59 12.56
N ARG A 181 -7.30 6.77 11.60
CA ARG A 181 -8.73 6.73 11.86
C ARG A 181 -9.15 5.39 12.48
N LEU A 182 -8.65 4.28 11.93
CA LEU A 182 -8.96 2.93 12.39
C LEU A 182 -8.36 2.64 13.77
N LEU A 183 -7.13 3.07 14.02
CA LEU A 183 -6.52 2.96 15.33
C LEU A 183 -7.28 3.74 16.40
N ALA A 184 -7.64 4.99 16.09
CA ALA A 184 -8.43 5.82 17.00
C ALA A 184 -9.79 5.18 17.32
N MET A 185 -10.42 4.54 16.35
CA MET A 185 -11.69 3.84 16.52
C MET A 185 -11.61 2.70 17.54
N VAL A 186 -10.48 2.00 17.61
CA VAL A 186 -10.26 0.94 18.61
C VAL A 186 -9.61 1.45 19.91
N GLY A 187 -9.33 2.74 19.99
CA GLY A 187 -8.77 3.38 21.20
C GLY A 187 -7.25 3.36 21.29
N VAL A 188 -6.57 3.21 20.16
CA VAL A 188 -5.10 3.28 20.06
C VAL A 188 -4.69 4.62 19.43
N GLY A 189 -3.83 5.36 20.11
CA GLY A 189 -3.26 6.60 19.57
C GLY A 189 -2.09 6.32 18.62
N VAL A 190 -1.70 7.33 17.82
CA VAL A 190 -0.49 7.27 17.01
C VAL A 190 0.65 7.97 17.76
N ASN A 191 1.76 7.27 17.98
CA ASN A 191 2.97 7.86 18.54
C ASN A 191 3.72 8.62 17.47
N THR A 192 3.99 7.99 16.32
CA THR A 192 4.60 8.63 15.15
C THR A 192 4.30 7.86 13.87
N ARG A 193 4.37 8.55 12.73
CA ARG A 193 4.40 7.97 11.38
C ARG A 193 5.84 7.92 10.91
N VAL A 194 6.25 6.87 10.23
CA VAL A 194 7.61 6.65 9.77
C VAL A 194 7.58 6.03 8.38
N PRO A 195 8.36 6.52 7.42
CA PRO A 195 9.19 7.71 7.46
C PRO A 195 8.43 9.02 7.18
N LEU A 196 7.25 8.96 6.55
CA LEU A 196 6.55 10.11 5.99
C LEU A 196 6.09 11.11 7.06
N GLY A 197 6.75 12.25 7.07
CA GLY A 197 6.48 13.36 7.99
C GLY A 197 7.16 13.25 9.36
N ALA A 198 7.88 12.17 9.65
CA ALA A 198 8.67 12.03 10.86
C ALA A 198 9.82 13.02 10.90
N SER A 199 10.17 13.49 12.09
CA SER A 199 11.43 14.17 12.36
C SER A 199 12.47 13.21 12.93
N VAL A 200 13.73 13.60 12.92
CA VAL A 200 14.80 12.87 13.61
C VAL A 200 14.48 12.70 15.10
N GLY A 201 13.88 13.71 15.72
CA GLY A 201 13.42 13.66 17.12
C GLY A 201 12.34 12.59 17.38
N ASP A 202 11.51 12.32 16.38
CA ASP A 202 10.47 11.27 16.47
C ASP A 202 11.07 9.88 16.52
N LEU A 203 12.17 9.63 15.80
CA LEU A 203 12.88 8.35 15.86
C LEU A 203 13.34 8.03 17.29
N GLY A 204 13.76 9.07 18.03
CA GLY A 204 14.10 8.93 19.44
C GLY A 204 12.95 8.58 20.38
N ARG A 205 11.69 8.61 19.91
CA ARG A 205 10.49 8.29 20.71
C ARG A 205 9.86 6.94 20.34
N LEU A 206 10.36 6.24 19.33
CA LEU A 206 9.75 5.00 18.83
C LEU A 206 9.56 3.96 19.93
N SER A 207 10.58 3.76 20.81
CA SER A 207 10.52 2.75 21.87
C SER A 207 9.48 3.02 22.97
N GLY A 208 8.83 4.18 22.96
CA GLY A 208 7.75 4.54 23.89
C GLY A 208 6.35 4.08 23.45
N ALA A 209 6.19 3.61 22.23
CA ALA A 209 4.91 3.04 21.75
C ALA A 209 4.70 1.60 22.24
N TRP A 210 3.46 1.13 22.18
CA TRP A 210 3.09 -0.22 22.55
C TRP A 210 3.36 -1.23 21.45
N VAL A 211 3.18 -0.83 20.19
CA VAL A 211 3.25 -1.70 19.02
C VAL A 211 3.75 -0.94 17.79
N ASN A 212 4.43 -1.65 16.90
CA ASN A 212 4.75 -1.19 15.55
C ASN A 212 3.75 -1.81 14.56
N VAL A 213 3.09 -0.99 13.78
CA VAL A 213 2.15 -1.42 12.73
C VAL A 213 2.80 -1.13 11.37
N LEU A 214 3.04 -2.18 10.60
CA LEU A 214 3.61 -2.08 9.27
C LEU A 214 2.47 -1.99 8.26
N LEU A 215 2.24 -0.78 7.75
CA LEU A 215 1.30 -0.56 6.66
C LEU A 215 1.92 -0.99 5.32
N TYR A 216 3.22 -0.79 5.20
CA TYR A 216 3.99 -1.08 4.01
C TYR A 216 5.27 -1.80 4.43
N ARG A 217 5.29 -3.10 4.26
CA ARG A 217 6.32 -3.97 4.81
C ARG A 217 7.66 -3.79 4.11
N GLU A 218 7.63 -3.43 2.84
CA GLU A 218 8.79 -3.21 1.99
C GLU A 218 9.73 -2.12 2.51
N VAL A 219 9.18 -1.15 3.26
CA VAL A 219 9.98 -0.09 3.89
C VAL A 219 9.55 0.04 5.35
N GLY A 220 10.22 -0.66 6.22
CA GLY A 220 9.98 -0.67 7.67
C GLY A 220 10.19 -2.05 8.30
N GLU A 221 10.41 -3.08 7.49
CA GLU A 221 10.67 -4.44 7.98
C GLU A 221 11.91 -4.46 8.85
N SER A 222 13.07 -4.03 8.32
CA SER A 222 14.36 -4.05 8.99
C SER A 222 14.38 -3.14 10.23
N ALA A 223 13.84 -1.92 10.12
CA ALA A 223 13.75 -1.00 11.25
C ALA A 223 12.89 -1.56 12.39
N THR A 224 11.76 -2.21 12.06
CA THR A 224 10.88 -2.78 13.11
C THR A 224 11.40 -4.08 13.69
N LEU A 225 12.16 -4.87 12.93
CA LEU A 225 12.94 -6.01 13.46
C LEU A 225 13.97 -5.52 14.47
N TYR A 226 14.75 -4.51 14.12
CA TYR A 226 15.69 -3.88 15.08
C TYR A 226 14.98 -3.41 16.37
N LEU A 227 13.83 -2.73 16.24
CA LEU A 227 13.08 -2.27 17.41
C LEU A 227 12.52 -3.44 18.24
N GLN A 228 12.19 -4.56 17.61
CA GLN A 228 11.78 -5.78 18.29
C GLN A 228 12.95 -6.40 19.07
N ASP A 229 14.10 -6.54 18.43
CA ASP A 229 15.27 -7.21 19.00
C ASP A 229 15.90 -6.38 20.14
N GLU A 230 16.04 -5.06 19.92
CA GLU A 230 16.70 -4.18 20.88
C GLU A 230 15.76 -3.76 22.04
N PHE A 231 14.49 -3.49 21.74
CA PHE A 231 13.56 -2.93 22.73
C PHE A 231 12.39 -3.86 23.11
N GLY A 232 12.29 -5.04 22.48
CA GLY A 232 11.22 -6.00 22.73
C GLY A 232 9.84 -5.52 22.23
N MET A 233 9.81 -4.66 21.21
CA MET A 233 8.56 -4.12 20.67
C MET A 233 7.86 -5.16 19.79
N GLN A 234 6.54 -5.27 19.93
CA GLN A 234 5.74 -6.15 19.10
C GLN A 234 5.45 -5.52 17.76
N ARG A 235 5.24 -6.36 16.74
CA ARG A 235 5.00 -5.96 15.34
C ARG A 235 3.69 -6.52 14.84
N VAL A 236 2.99 -5.75 14.02
CA VAL A 236 1.81 -6.18 13.26
C VAL A 236 2.14 -6.02 11.78
N THR A 237 2.22 -7.15 11.08
CA THR A 237 2.63 -7.24 9.66
C THR A 237 1.48 -7.65 8.74
N THR A 238 0.29 -7.87 9.29
CA THR A 238 -0.91 -8.22 8.52
C THR A 238 -1.29 -7.07 7.59
N PRO A 239 -1.33 -7.24 6.27
CA PRO A 239 -1.75 -6.20 5.35
C PRO A 239 -3.17 -5.71 5.68
N MET A 240 -3.33 -4.41 5.81
CA MET A 240 -4.65 -3.80 6.05
C MET A 240 -5.42 -3.59 4.74
N VAL A 241 -5.30 -4.50 3.78
CA VAL A 241 -6.00 -4.48 2.50
C VAL A 241 -7.22 -5.39 2.58
N GLY A 242 -8.36 -4.90 2.09
CA GLY A 242 -9.63 -5.58 2.24
C GLY A 242 -10.23 -5.48 3.65
N ALA A 243 -11.49 -5.87 3.79
CA ALA A 243 -12.21 -5.80 5.06
C ALA A 243 -11.74 -6.88 6.06
N ALA A 244 -11.44 -8.08 5.58
CA ALA A 244 -10.98 -9.19 6.42
C ALA A 244 -9.56 -8.94 6.94
N GLY A 245 -8.62 -8.53 6.07
CA GLY A 245 -7.25 -8.18 6.45
C GLY A 245 -7.22 -7.05 7.46
N THR A 246 -7.96 -5.97 7.19
CA THR A 246 -8.10 -4.83 8.11
C THR A 246 -8.65 -5.27 9.47
N GLY A 247 -9.71 -6.07 9.48
CA GLY A 247 -10.30 -6.59 10.72
C GLY A 247 -9.36 -7.51 11.50
N ALA A 248 -8.56 -8.33 10.81
CA ALA A 248 -7.53 -9.17 11.43
C ALA A 248 -6.43 -8.32 12.08
N ALA A 249 -5.89 -7.34 11.36
CA ALA A 249 -4.88 -6.42 11.88
C ALA A 249 -5.38 -5.68 13.14
N LEU A 250 -6.61 -5.15 13.12
CA LEU A 250 -7.19 -4.45 14.28
C LEU A 250 -7.37 -5.37 15.50
N ARG A 251 -7.73 -6.63 15.30
CA ARG A 251 -7.81 -7.60 16.43
C ARG A 251 -6.43 -7.88 17.01
N THR A 252 -5.43 -8.14 16.17
CA THR A 252 -4.04 -8.33 16.61
C THR A 252 -3.51 -7.11 17.37
N ILE A 253 -3.76 -5.89 16.87
CA ILE A 253 -3.41 -4.65 17.56
C ILE A 253 -4.13 -4.59 18.93
N GLY A 254 -5.41 -4.92 18.96
CA GLY A 254 -6.20 -4.95 20.20
C GLY A 254 -5.63 -5.92 21.24
N GLU A 255 -5.21 -7.11 20.83
CA GLU A 255 -4.57 -8.11 21.69
C GLU A 255 -3.23 -7.60 22.23
N LEU A 256 -2.35 -7.09 21.36
CA LEU A 256 -1.04 -6.57 21.74
C LEU A 256 -1.11 -5.32 22.62
N CYS A 257 -2.17 -4.53 22.48
CA CYS A 257 -2.45 -3.35 23.28
C CYS A 257 -3.32 -3.64 24.51
N HIS A 258 -3.65 -4.91 24.79
CA HIS A 258 -4.49 -5.36 25.92
C HIS A 258 -5.86 -4.67 25.98
N LEU A 259 -6.46 -4.40 24.82
CA LEU A 259 -7.79 -3.79 24.72
C LEU A 259 -8.89 -4.84 24.99
N ASP A 260 -10.09 -4.37 25.36
CA ASP A 260 -11.27 -5.23 25.49
C ASP A 260 -11.65 -5.83 24.11
N PRO A 261 -11.54 -7.16 23.92
CA PRO A 261 -11.82 -7.80 22.63
C PRO A 261 -13.25 -7.54 22.13
N LYS A 262 -14.21 -7.37 23.04
CA LYS A 262 -15.61 -7.08 22.68
C LYS A 262 -15.73 -5.69 22.06
N LYS A 263 -15.03 -4.70 22.60
CA LYS A 263 -15.03 -3.32 22.06
C LYS A 263 -14.37 -3.28 20.70
N VAL A 264 -13.23 -3.96 20.53
CA VAL A 264 -12.54 -4.06 19.23
C VAL A 264 -13.47 -4.71 18.20
N GLN A 265 -14.11 -5.83 18.55
CA GLN A 265 -15.02 -6.53 17.65
C GLN A 265 -16.26 -5.68 17.31
N GLN A 266 -16.80 -4.92 18.26
CA GLN A 266 -17.92 -3.99 18.01
C GLN A 266 -17.51 -2.89 17.04
N ALA A 267 -16.30 -2.33 17.15
CA ALA A 267 -15.77 -1.33 16.26
C ALA A 267 -15.61 -1.89 14.83
N VAL A 268 -15.04 -3.09 14.70
CA VAL A 268 -14.93 -3.81 13.41
C VAL A 268 -16.31 -4.03 12.77
N TRP A 269 -17.29 -4.48 13.52
CA TRP A 269 -18.65 -4.68 13.01
C TRP A 269 -19.35 -3.37 12.61
N ALA A 270 -19.10 -2.28 13.34
CA ALA A 270 -19.66 -0.98 12.99
C ALA A 270 -19.14 -0.48 11.64
N GLU A 271 -17.84 -0.68 11.36
CA GLU A 271 -17.24 -0.32 10.06
C GLU A 271 -17.75 -1.22 8.94
N LEU A 272 -17.80 -2.53 9.13
CA LEU A 272 -18.38 -3.46 8.17
C LEU A 272 -19.84 -3.09 7.86
N ALA A 273 -20.64 -2.77 8.88
CA ALA A 273 -22.03 -2.38 8.69
C ALA A 273 -22.15 -1.03 7.94
N ARG A 274 -21.22 -0.10 8.16
CA ARG A 274 -21.15 1.17 7.44
C ARG A 274 -20.84 0.93 5.95
N THR A 275 -19.85 0.13 5.66
CA THR A 275 -19.44 -0.20 4.29
C THR A 275 -20.54 -0.97 3.56
N ALA A 276 -21.15 -1.98 4.18
CA ALA A 276 -22.21 -2.78 3.57
C ALA A 276 -23.50 -2.01 3.30
N LYS A 277 -23.71 -0.86 3.92
CA LYS A 277 -24.89 0.00 3.68
C LYS A 277 -24.76 0.88 2.43
N LEU A 278 -23.59 0.96 1.82
CA LEU A 278 -23.43 1.71 0.59
C LEU A 278 -24.21 0.99 -0.53
N PRO A 279 -25.16 1.67 -1.24
CA PRO A 279 -26.08 1.00 -2.16
C PRO A 279 -25.38 0.23 -3.30
N TRP A 280 -24.24 0.73 -3.75
CA TRP A 280 -23.44 0.13 -4.82
C TRP A 280 -22.64 -1.09 -4.33
N TYR A 281 -22.19 -1.12 -3.06
CA TYR A 281 -21.51 -2.27 -2.48
C TYR A 281 -22.43 -3.51 -2.44
N ALA A 282 -23.70 -3.33 -2.10
CA ALA A 282 -24.67 -4.39 -2.13
C ALA A 282 -25.01 -4.89 -3.55
N ARG A 283 -24.77 -4.07 -4.59
CA ARG A 283 -24.95 -4.46 -6.00
C ARG A 283 -23.77 -5.24 -6.54
N LEU A 284 -22.54 -4.87 -6.14
CA LEU A 284 -21.31 -5.53 -6.54
C LEU A 284 -21.15 -6.92 -5.89
N TYR A 285 -21.65 -7.09 -4.68
CA TYR A 285 -21.61 -8.36 -3.96
C TYR A 285 -22.69 -9.36 -4.45
N ARG A 286 -22.68 -9.61 -5.75
CA ARG A 286 -23.32 -10.82 -6.29
C ARG A 286 -22.19 -11.84 -6.47
N PRO A 287 -22.09 -12.89 -5.63
CA PRO A 287 -21.06 -13.91 -5.77
C PRO A 287 -20.99 -14.51 -7.18
N GLU A 288 -22.14 -14.51 -7.88
CA GLU A 288 -22.25 -15.03 -9.24
C GLU A 288 -21.50 -14.17 -10.27
N THR A 289 -21.30 -12.86 -10.01
CA THR A 289 -20.65 -11.94 -10.97
C THR A 289 -19.15 -12.16 -11.05
N PHE A 290 -18.55 -12.58 -9.95
CA PHE A 290 -17.11 -12.79 -9.84
C PHE A 290 -16.70 -14.25 -9.88
N ARG A 291 -17.67 -15.16 -9.70
CA ARG A 291 -17.39 -16.60 -9.74
C ARG A 291 -16.88 -16.98 -11.13
N GLU A 292 -15.80 -17.74 -11.17
CA GLU A 292 -15.12 -18.21 -12.39
C GLU A 292 -14.31 -17.12 -13.13
N ARG A 293 -14.24 -15.90 -12.61
CA ARG A 293 -13.33 -14.88 -13.16
C ARG A 293 -11.95 -15.04 -12.57
N ARG A 294 -10.94 -14.90 -13.42
CA ARG A 294 -9.52 -15.11 -13.11
C ARG A 294 -8.79 -13.79 -13.10
N VAL A 295 -7.96 -13.55 -12.09
CA VAL A 295 -7.15 -12.33 -11.97
C VAL A 295 -5.67 -12.66 -11.86
N ALA A 296 -4.84 -11.98 -12.64
CA ALA A 296 -3.39 -11.93 -12.44
C ALA A 296 -3.03 -10.67 -11.65
N ILE A 297 -2.17 -10.81 -10.63
CA ILE A 297 -1.75 -9.71 -9.75
C ILE A 297 -0.24 -9.62 -9.76
N PHE A 298 0.31 -8.42 -9.96
CA PHE A 298 1.75 -8.20 -9.94
C PHE A 298 2.11 -6.84 -9.32
N GLY A 299 3.23 -6.77 -8.60
CA GLY A 299 3.73 -5.51 -8.05
C GLY A 299 4.79 -5.67 -6.96
N ASP A 300 4.76 -4.80 -5.97
CA ASP A 300 5.60 -4.85 -4.78
C ASP A 300 5.28 -6.07 -3.89
N PHE A 301 5.30 -5.94 -2.59
CA PHE A 301 5.01 -7.04 -1.66
C PHE A 301 3.63 -6.91 -1.02
N THR A 302 3.37 -5.77 -0.38
CA THR A 302 2.19 -5.58 0.48
C THR A 302 0.90 -5.55 -0.32
N TYR A 303 0.88 -4.84 -1.45
CA TYR A 303 -0.33 -4.71 -2.26
C TYR A 303 -0.70 -6.00 -2.99
N PRO A 304 0.20 -6.69 -3.73
CA PRO A 304 -0.16 -7.96 -4.36
C PRO A 304 -0.68 -9.00 -3.37
N LEU A 305 -0.04 -9.16 -2.22
CA LEU A 305 -0.51 -10.09 -1.19
C LEU A 305 -1.84 -9.67 -0.59
N GLY A 306 -1.98 -8.39 -0.23
CA GLY A 306 -3.22 -7.88 0.35
C GLY A 306 -4.40 -7.97 -0.62
N LEU A 307 -4.19 -7.63 -1.90
CA LEU A 307 -5.19 -7.77 -2.96
C LEU A 307 -5.50 -9.23 -3.25
N GLY A 308 -4.49 -10.11 -3.29
CA GLY A 308 -4.67 -11.55 -3.47
C GLY A 308 -5.61 -12.13 -2.40
N TYR A 309 -5.40 -11.79 -1.14
CA TYR A 309 -6.31 -12.19 -0.07
C TYR A 309 -7.70 -11.58 -0.21
N ALA A 310 -7.82 -10.28 -0.52
CA ALA A 310 -9.10 -9.63 -0.64
C ALA A 310 -9.90 -10.15 -1.83
N LEU A 311 -9.27 -10.24 -3.02
CA LEU A 311 -9.93 -10.68 -4.24
C LEU A 311 -10.35 -12.16 -4.18
N SER A 312 -9.50 -13.03 -3.62
CA SER A 312 -9.84 -14.46 -3.51
C SER A 312 -10.90 -14.74 -2.44
N ARG A 313 -10.75 -14.16 -1.24
CA ARG A 313 -11.56 -14.56 -0.07
C ARG A 313 -12.78 -13.69 0.17
N GLU A 314 -12.74 -12.42 -0.23
CA GLU A 314 -13.86 -11.49 0.00
C GLU A 314 -14.70 -11.31 -1.27
N VAL A 315 -14.06 -11.21 -2.44
CA VAL A 315 -14.72 -11.00 -3.72
C VAL A 315 -15.08 -12.32 -4.41
N GLY A 316 -14.25 -13.35 -4.25
CA GLY A 316 -14.46 -14.68 -4.81
C GLY A 316 -13.92 -14.86 -6.22
N LEU A 317 -12.94 -14.03 -6.62
CA LEU A 317 -12.13 -14.22 -7.83
C LEU A 317 -11.13 -15.38 -7.64
N GLU A 318 -10.81 -16.08 -8.72
CA GLU A 318 -9.66 -16.99 -8.77
C GLU A 318 -8.39 -16.17 -9.03
N VAL A 319 -7.42 -16.24 -8.13
CA VAL A 319 -6.10 -15.64 -8.39
C VAL A 319 -5.29 -16.59 -9.24
N ALA A 320 -5.29 -16.35 -10.56
CA ALA A 320 -4.63 -17.19 -11.57
C ALA A 320 -3.10 -17.11 -11.49
N ALA A 321 -2.56 -15.92 -11.13
CA ALA A 321 -1.14 -15.72 -10.86
C ALA A 321 -0.94 -14.56 -9.90
N CYS A 322 0.09 -14.63 -9.05
CA CYS A 322 0.49 -13.53 -8.17
C CYS A 322 2.01 -13.43 -8.12
N GLY A 323 2.54 -12.26 -8.48
CA GLY A 323 3.99 -12.05 -8.55
C GLY A 323 4.47 -10.77 -7.90
N THR A 324 5.78 -10.75 -7.62
CA THR A 324 6.51 -9.57 -7.15
C THR A 324 7.84 -9.42 -7.87
N TYR A 325 8.30 -8.16 -7.99
CA TYR A 325 9.63 -7.85 -8.50
C TYR A 325 10.69 -7.80 -7.37
N LEU A 326 10.31 -7.91 -6.11
CA LEU A 326 11.20 -7.75 -4.96
C LEU A 326 11.89 -9.06 -4.58
N GLY A 327 13.02 -9.36 -5.22
CA GLY A 327 13.79 -10.59 -4.99
C GLY A 327 14.25 -10.78 -3.55
N HIS A 328 14.58 -9.71 -2.82
CA HIS A 328 15.00 -9.79 -1.41
C HIS A 328 13.90 -10.28 -0.45
N LEU A 329 12.61 -10.21 -0.87
CA LEU A 329 11.45 -10.69 -0.11
C LEU A 329 10.87 -12.01 -0.67
N GLU A 330 11.54 -12.66 -1.63
CA GLU A 330 11.06 -13.85 -2.33
C GLU A 330 10.46 -14.91 -1.40
N ARG A 331 11.23 -15.35 -0.41
CA ARG A 331 10.80 -16.45 0.48
C ARG A 331 9.48 -16.16 1.19
N ASP A 332 9.36 -14.96 1.72
CA ASP A 332 8.18 -14.54 2.46
C ASP A 332 7.00 -14.31 1.51
N PHE A 333 7.26 -13.73 0.33
CA PHE A 333 6.23 -13.53 -0.68
C PHE A 333 5.61 -14.85 -1.11
N LEU A 334 6.42 -15.81 -1.54
CA LEU A 334 5.95 -17.13 -1.99
C LEU A 334 5.21 -17.87 -0.88
N PHE A 335 5.70 -17.80 0.38
CA PHE A 335 5.03 -18.42 1.51
C PHE A 335 3.60 -17.91 1.70
N HIS A 336 3.38 -16.61 1.55
CA HIS A 336 2.05 -16.01 1.67
C HIS A 336 1.20 -16.21 0.42
N ALA A 337 1.74 -16.00 -0.77
CA ALA A 337 1.01 -16.08 -2.03
C ALA A 337 0.45 -17.49 -2.30
N HIS A 338 1.19 -18.54 -1.95
CA HIS A 338 0.71 -19.92 -2.07
C HIS A 338 -0.50 -20.28 -1.18
N THR A 339 -0.94 -19.39 -0.31
CA THR A 339 -2.18 -19.61 0.45
C THR A 339 -3.45 -19.32 -0.36
N PHE A 340 -3.33 -18.68 -1.52
CA PHE A 340 -4.46 -18.31 -2.38
C PHE A 340 -4.22 -18.51 -3.88
N THR A 341 -3.01 -18.86 -4.32
CA THR A 341 -2.71 -19.24 -5.71
C THR A 341 -1.61 -20.29 -5.76
N ASP A 342 -1.65 -21.18 -6.75
CA ASP A 342 -0.57 -22.13 -7.04
C ASP A 342 0.54 -21.48 -7.89
N GLU A 343 0.21 -20.43 -8.66
CA GLU A 343 1.12 -19.72 -9.56
C GLU A 343 1.65 -18.44 -8.88
N ALA A 344 2.47 -18.61 -7.84
CA ALA A 344 3.21 -17.53 -7.21
C ALA A 344 4.63 -17.45 -7.79
N PHE A 345 5.10 -16.22 -8.09
CA PHE A 345 6.42 -16.02 -8.70
C PHE A 345 7.12 -14.74 -8.28
N VAL A 346 8.46 -14.72 -8.49
CA VAL A 346 9.31 -13.55 -8.30
C VAL A 346 10.07 -13.32 -9.59
N GLU A 347 9.96 -12.14 -10.17
CA GLU A 347 10.55 -11.81 -11.46
C GLU A 347 10.65 -10.30 -11.63
N ASP A 348 11.78 -9.78 -12.09
CA ASP A 348 12.04 -8.36 -12.30
C ASP A 348 12.21 -7.96 -13.78
N ASP A 349 12.25 -8.94 -14.71
CA ASP A 349 12.20 -8.69 -16.15
C ASP A 349 10.74 -8.52 -16.61
N PRO A 350 10.33 -7.32 -17.08
CA PRO A 350 8.95 -7.07 -17.50
C PRO A 350 8.46 -7.99 -18.64
N GLU A 351 9.36 -8.51 -19.50
CA GLU A 351 8.96 -9.42 -20.57
C GLU A 351 8.66 -10.81 -20.03
N GLU A 352 9.42 -11.30 -19.03
CA GLU A 352 9.14 -12.57 -18.37
C GLU A 352 7.88 -12.47 -17.49
N VAL A 353 7.68 -11.34 -16.82
CA VAL A 353 6.42 -11.05 -16.09
C VAL A 353 5.22 -11.10 -17.03
N ALA A 354 5.31 -10.42 -18.19
CA ALA A 354 4.24 -10.45 -19.19
C ALA A 354 3.95 -11.88 -19.67
N ALA A 355 4.99 -12.68 -19.94
CA ALA A 355 4.82 -14.08 -20.37
C ALA A 355 4.13 -14.95 -19.31
N ARG A 356 4.41 -14.73 -18.01
CA ARG A 356 3.72 -15.43 -16.92
C ARG A 356 2.27 -15.00 -16.78
N ILE A 357 1.97 -13.71 -16.93
CA ILE A 357 0.61 -13.19 -16.93
C ILE A 357 -0.18 -13.80 -18.10
N GLU A 358 0.38 -13.79 -19.32
CA GLU A 358 -0.27 -14.42 -20.50
C GLU A 358 -0.55 -15.91 -20.26
N ALA A 359 0.43 -16.65 -19.73
CA ALA A 359 0.28 -18.08 -19.47
C ALA A 359 -0.79 -18.41 -18.44
N SER A 360 -1.10 -17.47 -17.54
CA SER A 360 -2.13 -17.63 -16.53
C SER A 360 -3.56 -17.43 -17.04
N ASP A 361 -3.76 -16.96 -18.29
CA ASP A 361 -5.04 -16.73 -18.94
C ASP A 361 -6.05 -15.99 -18.03
N PRO A 362 -5.79 -14.74 -17.66
CA PRO A 362 -6.64 -13.99 -16.75
C PRO A 362 -7.76 -13.25 -17.47
N ASP A 363 -8.87 -13.00 -16.76
CA ASP A 363 -9.95 -12.10 -17.20
C ASP A 363 -9.72 -10.64 -16.77
N LEU A 364 -8.75 -10.40 -15.88
CA LEU A 364 -8.41 -9.10 -15.32
C LEU A 364 -6.94 -9.09 -14.92
N VAL A 365 -6.24 -8.01 -15.21
CA VAL A 365 -4.87 -7.78 -14.71
C VAL A 365 -4.88 -6.64 -13.71
N VAL A 366 -4.30 -6.89 -12.53
CA VAL A 366 -4.05 -5.89 -11.49
C VAL A 366 -2.54 -5.76 -11.34
N GLY A 367 -1.99 -4.58 -11.59
CA GLY A 367 -0.55 -4.46 -11.68
C GLY A 367 -0.01 -3.07 -11.40
N THR A 368 1.25 -2.91 -11.77
CA THR A 368 1.95 -1.63 -11.84
C THR A 368 1.55 -0.91 -13.15
N HIS A 369 2.31 0.10 -13.56
CA HIS A 369 2.07 0.73 -14.86
C HIS A 369 2.64 -0.07 -16.05
N LEU A 370 3.50 -1.09 -15.81
CA LEU A 370 4.15 -1.86 -16.87
C LEU A 370 3.27 -2.97 -17.42
N GLU A 371 2.34 -3.51 -16.64
CA GLU A 371 1.44 -4.59 -17.04
C GLU A 371 0.26 -4.13 -17.90
N GLU A 372 0.06 -2.82 -18.10
CA GLU A 372 -0.95 -2.28 -19.02
C GLU A 372 -0.80 -2.87 -20.43
N GLY A 373 0.46 -2.98 -20.91
CA GLY A 373 0.74 -3.50 -22.24
C GLY A 373 0.36 -4.96 -22.46
N VAL A 374 0.55 -5.82 -21.47
CA VAL A 374 0.11 -7.23 -21.57
C VAL A 374 -1.40 -7.36 -21.46
N ALA A 375 -2.05 -6.58 -20.59
CA ALA A 375 -3.51 -6.56 -20.50
C ALA A 375 -4.16 -6.11 -21.81
N ASP A 376 -3.62 -5.07 -22.45
CA ASP A 376 -4.05 -4.61 -23.78
C ASP A 376 -3.90 -5.71 -24.85
N SER A 377 -2.78 -6.45 -24.83
CA SER A 377 -2.54 -7.54 -25.79
C SER A 377 -3.49 -8.71 -25.63
N LEU A 378 -3.92 -9.00 -24.39
CA LEU A 378 -4.90 -10.01 -24.05
C LEU A 378 -6.34 -9.53 -24.29
N GLY A 379 -6.55 -8.21 -24.42
CA GLY A 379 -7.89 -7.62 -24.53
C GLY A 379 -8.68 -7.70 -23.23
N VAL A 380 -8.01 -7.72 -22.09
CA VAL A 380 -8.64 -7.79 -20.76
C VAL A 380 -8.50 -6.46 -20.00
N PRO A 381 -9.40 -6.15 -19.08
CA PRO A 381 -9.30 -4.97 -18.23
C PRO A 381 -7.99 -4.91 -17.43
N PHE A 382 -7.52 -3.67 -17.20
CA PHE A 382 -6.33 -3.40 -16.42
C PHE A 382 -6.61 -2.45 -15.25
N LEU A 383 -6.13 -2.78 -14.05
CA LEU A 383 -6.24 -1.96 -12.85
C LEU A 383 -4.84 -1.65 -12.28
N PRO A 384 -4.35 -0.40 -12.39
CA PRO A 384 -3.05 0.01 -11.84
C PRO A 384 -3.15 0.26 -10.33
N LEU A 385 -3.22 -0.79 -9.52
CA LEU A 385 -3.38 -0.71 -8.07
C LEU A 385 -2.10 -1.05 -7.29
N CYS A 386 -1.11 -1.67 -7.94
CA CYS A 386 0.16 -2.03 -7.28
C CYS A 386 1.28 -1.04 -7.64
N PRO A 387 2.06 -0.54 -6.68
CA PRO A 387 3.25 0.25 -6.97
C PRO A 387 4.28 -0.49 -7.83
N PRO A 388 5.04 0.22 -8.69
CA PRO A 388 4.98 1.66 -8.95
C PRO A 388 3.84 2.06 -9.89
N VAL A 389 3.07 3.09 -9.53
CA VAL A 389 1.99 3.65 -10.36
C VAL A 389 2.35 5.06 -10.79
N VAL A 390 2.54 5.27 -12.08
CA VAL A 390 3.01 6.56 -12.63
C VAL A 390 1.86 7.48 -13.05
N ARG A 391 0.67 6.95 -13.34
CA ARG A 391 -0.44 7.69 -13.95
C ARG A 391 -1.52 8.18 -12.99
N SER A 392 -1.35 8.01 -11.69
CA SER A 392 -2.33 8.50 -10.73
C SER A 392 -2.14 9.99 -10.48
N THR A 393 -3.07 10.80 -10.96
CA THR A 393 -3.01 12.27 -10.86
C THR A 393 -3.61 12.83 -9.57
N PHE A 394 -4.50 12.08 -8.90
CA PHE A 394 -5.17 12.51 -7.67
C PHE A 394 -5.28 11.36 -6.68
N VAL A 395 -4.30 11.24 -5.81
CA VAL A 395 -4.14 10.07 -4.95
C VAL A 395 -4.49 10.40 -3.50
N GLN A 396 -5.71 10.84 -3.27
CA GLN A 396 -6.25 11.03 -1.93
C GLN A 396 -7.16 9.85 -1.51
N ARG A 397 -7.01 8.70 -2.18
CA ARG A 397 -7.83 7.51 -1.90
C ARG A 397 -6.94 6.41 -1.33
N PRO A 398 -7.17 5.95 -0.10
CA PRO A 398 -6.46 4.80 0.44
C PRO A 398 -6.90 3.52 -0.29
N LEU A 399 -5.99 2.58 -0.46
CA LEU A 399 -6.30 1.22 -0.85
C LEU A 399 -6.40 0.31 0.38
N MET A 400 -5.87 0.77 1.51
CA MET A 400 -5.94 0.11 2.81
C MET A 400 -7.21 0.50 3.58
N GLY A 401 -7.54 -0.32 4.58
CA GLY A 401 -8.66 -0.10 5.48
C GLY A 401 -10.02 -0.42 4.87
N TYR A 402 -11.06 -0.05 5.58
CA TYR A 402 -12.44 -0.22 5.10
C TYR A 402 -12.79 0.77 4.00
N THR A 403 -12.19 1.96 4.04
CA THR A 403 -12.31 2.92 2.94
C THR A 403 -11.67 2.38 1.67
N GLY A 404 -10.51 1.73 1.80
CA GLY A 404 -9.81 1.06 0.69
C GLY A 404 -10.62 -0.08 0.08
N SER A 405 -11.35 -0.85 0.87
CA SER A 405 -12.27 -1.88 0.36
C SER A 405 -13.34 -1.28 -0.57
N SER A 406 -13.80 -0.06 -0.27
CA SER A 406 -14.75 0.66 -1.12
C SER A 406 -14.11 1.14 -2.42
N VAL A 407 -12.86 1.62 -2.35
CA VAL A 407 -12.08 2.03 -3.52
C VAL A 407 -11.80 0.84 -4.42
N LEU A 408 -11.46 -0.32 -3.85
CA LEU A 408 -11.25 -1.56 -4.60
C LEU A 408 -12.53 -2.01 -5.32
N ALA A 409 -13.68 -1.95 -4.63
CA ALA A 409 -14.96 -2.29 -5.22
C ALA A 409 -15.30 -1.38 -6.41
N ASP A 410 -15.09 -0.07 -6.28
CA ASP A 410 -15.29 0.93 -7.34
C ASP A 410 -14.36 0.67 -8.56
N ALA A 411 -13.10 0.30 -8.29
CA ALA A 411 -12.14 -0.02 -9.34
C ALA A 411 -12.52 -1.31 -10.09
N LEU A 412 -12.96 -2.34 -9.38
CA LEU A 412 -13.42 -3.60 -9.98
C LEU A 412 -14.66 -3.39 -10.82
N ASP A 413 -15.61 -2.58 -10.37
CA ASP A 413 -16.82 -2.24 -11.12
C ASP A 413 -16.49 -1.55 -12.44
N GLY A 414 -15.66 -0.50 -12.39
CA GLY A 414 -15.21 0.22 -13.58
C GLY A 414 -14.39 -0.64 -14.54
N GLY A 415 -13.53 -1.53 -14.01
CA GLY A 415 -12.67 -2.40 -14.81
C GLY A 415 -13.43 -3.54 -15.50
N LEU A 416 -14.32 -4.18 -14.79
CA LEU A 416 -15.06 -5.36 -15.31
C LEU A 416 -16.38 -5.01 -16.03
N GLY A 417 -16.72 -3.71 -16.15
CA GLY A 417 -17.95 -3.28 -16.81
C GLY A 417 -19.22 -3.78 -16.12
N LEU A 418 -19.17 -4.02 -14.81
CA LEU A 418 -20.27 -4.59 -14.03
C LEU A 418 -21.48 -3.66 -13.94
N MET A 419 -21.27 -2.37 -14.22
CA MET A 419 -22.28 -1.33 -14.27
C MET A 419 -22.79 -1.04 -15.70
N GLU A 420 -22.49 -1.83 -16.69
CA GLU A 420 -23.42 -1.98 -17.79
C GLU A 420 -24.69 -2.69 -17.24
N VAL A 421 -25.33 -2.01 -16.31
CA VAL A 421 -26.73 -2.16 -16.12
C VAL A 421 -27.33 -1.84 -17.48
N GLU A 422 -27.67 -2.85 -18.29
CA GLU A 422 -28.85 -2.67 -19.11
C GLU A 422 -29.84 -2.00 -18.16
N PRO A 423 -30.30 -0.77 -18.43
CA PRO A 423 -31.33 -0.17 -17.62
C PRO A 423 -32.38 -1.24 -17.54
N GLU A 424 -32.59 -1.84 -16.32
CA GLU A 424 -33.75 -2.74 -16.16
C GLU A 424 -34.86 -1.98 -16.84
N PRO A 425 -35.44 -2.52 -17.92
CA PRO A 425 -36.41 -1.78 -18.69
C PRO A 425 -37.32 -1.20 -17.63
N VAL A 426 -37.35 0.15 -17.54
CA VAL A 426 -38.15 0.86 -16.51
C VAL A 426 -39.42 0.13 -16.52
N GLU A 427 -39.66 -0.70 -15.47
CA GLU A 427 -40.75 -1.68 -15.51
C GLU A 427 -41.96 -0.88 -15.94
N ALA A 428 -42.36 -1.10 -17.17
CA ALA A 428 -43.57 -0.50 -17.72
C ALA A 428 -44.62 -0.78 -16.67
N ALA A 429 -45.01 0.23 -15.94
CA ALA A 429 -45.80 0.30 -14.71
C ALA A 429 -46.18 -1.07 -14.21
N GLY A 430 -45.43 -1.62 -13.22
CA GLY A 430 -45.52 -3.02 -12.79
C GLY A 430 -46.96 -3.47 -12.71
N MET A 431 -47.21 -4.70 -13.10
CA MET A 431 -48.58 -5.26 -13.21
C MET A 431 -49.42 -4.76 -12.02
N PRO A 432 -50.64 -4.24 -12.27
CA PRO A 432 -51.50 -3.75 -11.19
C PRO A 432 -51.71 -4.81 -10.11
N TRP A 433 -51.69 -4.41 -8.86
CA TRP A 433 -51.94 -5.30 -7.71
C TRP A 433 -53.26 -4.90 -7.06
N THR A 434 -54.11 -5.86 -6.75
CA THR A 434 -55.28 -5.63 -5.92
C THR A 434 -54.91 -5.22 -4.52
N GLY A 435 -55.77 -4.49 -3.81
CA GLY A 435 -55.55 -4.08 -2.41
C GLY A 435 -55.25 -5.28 -1.50
N GLU A 436 -55.99 -6.35 -1.64
CA GLU A 436 -55.82 -7.60 -0.85
C GLU A 436 -54.47 -8.27 -1.14
N ALA A 437 -54.00 -8.29 -2.39
CA ALA A 437 -52.70 -8.84 -2.74
C ALA A 437 -51.55 -8.02 -2.17
N ARG A 438 -51.68 -6.67 -2.09
CA ARG A 438 -50.72 -5.79 -1.46
C ARG A 438 -50.65 -5.97 0.05
N GLU A 439 -51.78 -6.20 0.72
CA GLU A 439 -51.82 -6.50 2.15
C GLU A 439 -51.11 -7.81 2.47
N GLU A 440 -51.33 -8.86 1.68
CA GLU A 440 -50.65 -10.14 1.81
C GLU A 440 -49.14 -10.03 1.54
N LEU A 441 -48.70 -9.23 0.57
CA LEU A 441 -47.31 -8.94 0.31
C LEU A 441 -46.69 -8.18 1.49
N ALA A 442 -47.43 -7.26 2.13
CA ALA A 442 -46.95 -6.50 3.30
C ALA A 442 -46.69 -7.40 4.54
N GLN A 443 -47.39 -8.53 4.64
CA GLN A 443 -47.16 -9.54 5.68
C GLN A 443 -45.92 -10.40 5.43
N THR A 444 -45.37 -10.37 4.21
CA THR A 444 -44.13 -11.09 3.87
C THR A 444 -42.91 -10.37 4.46
N PRO A 445 -41.95 -11.09 5.04
CA PRO A 445 -40.72 -10.49 5.58
C PRO A 445 -40.06 -9.56 4.53
N PRO A 446 -39.57 -8.36 4.94
CA PRO A 446 -39.07 -7.34 4.01
C PRO A 446 -38.04 -7.85 2.99
N PHE A 447 -37.14 -8.74 3.43
CA PHE A 447 -36.09 -9.31 2.56
C PHE A 447 -36.61 -10.32 1.52
N LEU A 448 -37.84 -10.83 1.65
CA LEU A 448 -38.47 -11.74 0.68
C LEU A 448 -39.48 -11.04 -0.23
N ARG A 449 -39.85 -9.79 0.08
CA ARG A 449 -40.93 -9.09 -0.67
C ARG A 449 -40.62 -8.93 -2.15
N GLY A 450 -39.38 -8.58 -2.51
CA GLY A 450 -38.94 -8.41 -3.88
C GLY A 450 -39.02 -9.71 -4.68
N ARG A 451 -38.65 -10.85 -4.09
CA ARG A 451 -38.77 -12.18 -4.74
C ARG A 451 -40.22 -12.62 -4.85
N ALA A 452 -40.98 -12.44 -3.78
CA ALA A 452 -42.42 -12.80 -3.77
C ALA A 452 -43.20 -11.98 -4.79
N ARG A 453 -42.87 -10.72 -4.98
CA ARG A 453 -43.46 -9.84 -5.98
C ARG A 453 -43.21 -10.35 -7.39
N ARG A 454 -41.94 -10.60 -7.74
CA ARG A 454 -41.58 -11.13 -9.06
C ARG A 454 -42.30 -12.45 -9.40
N LEU A 455 -42.26 -13.41 -8.47
CA LEU A 455 -42.93 -14.70 -8.65
C LEU A 455 -44.44 -14.55 -8.89
N ALA A 456 -45.11 -13.62 -8.19
CA ALA A 456 -46.51 -13.37 -8.34
C ALA A 456 -46.84 -12.70 -9.69
N GLU A 457 -46.03 -11.74 -10.12
CA GLU A 457 -46.19 -11.06 -11.41
C GLU A 457 -45.93 -12.01 -12.58
N ASP A 458 -44.91 -12.88 -12.49
CA ASP A 458 -44.61 -13.91 -13.47
C ASP A 458 -45.78 -14.91 -13.55
N ARG A 459 -46.30 -15.34 -12.43
CA ARG A 459 -47.48 -16.24 -12.38
C ARG A 459 -48.70 -15.57 -12.94
N ALA A 460 -48.91 -14.29 -12.72
CA ALA A 460 -50.02 -13.55 -13.33
C ALA A 460 -49.89 -13.51 -14.86
N ARG A 461 -48.67 -13.28 -15.38
CA ARG A 461 -48.38 -13.32 -16.84
C ARG A 461 -48.66 -14.70 -17.44
N GLU A 462 -48.20 -15.78 -16.78
CA GLU A 462 -48.48 -17.17 -17.21
C GLU A 462 -49.99 -17.47 -17.31
N LEU A 463 -50.77 -16.91 -16.39
CA LEU A 463 -52.21 -17.09 -16.34
C LEU A 463 -52.97 -16.10 -17.26
N GLY A 464 -52.27 -15.20 -17.98
CA GLY A 464 -52.90 -14.20 -18.83
C GLY A 464 -53.67 -13.13 -18.03
N SER A 465 -53.40 -12.97 -16.74
CA SER A 465 -54.05 -11.97 -15.91
C SER A 465 -53.45 -10.59 -16.15
N THR A 466 -54.25 -9.53 -16.10
CA THR A 466 -53.84 -8.13 -16.23
C THR A 466 -53.47 -7.50 -14.88
N GLU A 467 -53.72 -8.22 -13.78
CA GLU A 467 -53.42 -7.77 -12.41
C GLU A 467 -53.07 -8.95 -11.51
N VAL A 468 -52.30 -8.68 -10.44
CA VAL A 468 -51.96 -9.67 -9.41
C VAL A 468 -53.04 -9.65 -8.35
N THR A 469 -53.85 -10.71 -8.34
CA THR A 469 -54.88 -10.94 -7.31
C THR A 469 -54.28 -11.66 -6.10
N ARG A 470 -54.99 -11.64 -4.96
CA ARG A 470 -54.62 -12.40 -3.75
C ARG A 470 -54.40 -13.88 -4.05
N GLU A 471 -55.26 -14.49 -4.88
CA GLU A 471 -55.18 -15.91 -5.25
C GLU A 471 -53.91 -16.22 -6.04
N ILE A 472 -53.54 -15.36 -7.02
CA ILE A 472 -52.32 -15.49 -7.79
C ILE A 472 -51.10 -15.36 -6.90
N PHE A 473 -51.12 -14.39 -6.00
CA PHE A 473 -50.01 -14.21 -5.05
C PHE A 473 -49.83 -15.41 -4.12
N LEU A 474 -50.90 -15.93 -3.55
CA LEU A 474 -50.82 -17.11 -2.69
C LEU A 474 -50.44 -18.37 -3.47
N GLY A 475 -50.89 -18.48 -4.72
CA GLY A 475 -50.53 -19.57 -5.64
C GLY A 475 -49.09 -19.55 -6.11
N SER A 476 -48.42 -18.40 -6.14
CA SER A 476 -47.00 -18.23 -6.49
C SER A 476 -46.03 -18.66 -5.37
N ARG A 477 -46.54 -18.94 -4.18
CA ARG A 477 -45.74 -19.41 -3.03
C ARG A 477 -45.59 -20.94 -2.95
N ARG A 478 -46.27 -21.68 -3.86
CA ARG A 478 -46.14 -23.13 -4.00
C ARG A 478 -45.16 -23.46 -5.12
#